data_36da45cc838e53291f4327e7b42bfcb3
#
_entry.id   36da45cc838e53291f4327e7b42bfcb3
#
_cell.length_a   1.000
_cell.length_b   1.000
_cell.length_c   1.000
_cell.angle_alpha   90.00
_cell.angle_beta   90.00
_cell.angle_gamma   90.00
#
_symmetry.space_group_name_H-M   'P 1'
#
loop_
_entity.id
_entity.type
_entity.pdbx_description
1 polymer ?
#
loop_
_entity_poly.entity_id
_entity_poly.type
_entity_poly.pdbx_seq_one_letter_code
_entity_poly.pdbx_strand_id
1 'polypeptide(L)'
;MTTKTYKNGFRIVYEKTSVPSSNITSLQVFCNIGSIHEPEESRGSAHFIEHMCFKGTKNLKNAKEVNQLFDETGSQSNAYTDRRYTCYYADTDKANARRCISVFADMLLNSVFDKTEYMKERDVVREEMVKDADDYELIALENADKQIYAGSPYEHSVDELKYHEGKHALKYENIFEIYKKYYVPVNFILSVCSSIPFETICKYVEQSDFVKADRREPQPPINLCVTPQTDVVYCLENRPTNPVHICIGFRTCSLMHQDKYCLKLLKTALSGKINSRMFMLLREDNGLTYTSYAYTDFFEHIGDFKMYAECDLTKVFKNGTKSGVFPLLCQMICDLLEHGITKEEMETAKGYIQGSQKMNAEDSSVIAKYNGKNVLFNNLSAPKYADKYKTLIEPITLTQIHQCIRKYFCREGMVVSIVSANQLDKTKLCKLVDKIFV
;
A
#
# COMPACT_ATOMS: atom_id res chain seq x y z
N MET A 1 0.06 22.71 -6.98
CA MET A 1 -0.89 22.11 -6.04
C MET A 1 -1.57 23.24 -5.27
N THR A 2 -2.92 23.26 -5.20
CA THR A 2 -3.73 24.26 -4.47
C THR A 2 -4.58 23.52 -3.45
N THR A 3 -4.73 24.08 -2.24
CA THR A 3 -5.49 23.43 -1.16
C THR A 3 -6.54 24.39 -0.59
N LYS A 4 -7.65 23.84 -0.09
CA LYS A 4 -8.67 24.58 0.66
C LYS A 4 -9.17 23.71 1.82
N THR A 5 -9.30 24.32 3.01
CA THR A 5 -9.93 23.69 4.17
C THR A 5 -11.22 24.43 4.50
N TYR A 6 -12.31 23.71 4.66
CA TYR A 6 -13.62 24.24 5.03
C TYR A 6 -13.79 24.32 6.54
N LYS A 7 -14.80 25.08 7.00
CA LYS A 7 -15.05 25.31 8.44
C LYS A 7 -15.28 24.03 9.25
N ASN A 8 -15.86 23.00 8.63
CA ASN A 8 -16.10 21.68 9.24
C ASN A 8 -14.87 20.74 9.21
N GLY A 9 -13.74 21.21 8.69
CA GLY A 9 -12.50 20.46 8.60
C GLY A 9 -12.30 19.68 7.31
N PHE A 10 -13.29 19.60 6.42
CA PHE A 10 -13.15 18.96 5.09
C PHE A 10 -12.07 19.67 4.27
N ARG A 11 -11.25 18.91 3.58
CA ARG A 11 -10.10 19.43 2.80
C ARG A 11 -10.20 19.08 1.33
N ILE A 12 -9.79 20.00 0.48
CA ILE A 12 -9.56 19.76 -0.95
C ILE A 12 -8.08 19.98 -1.24
N VAL A 13 -7.51 19.10 -2.07
CA VAL A 13 -6.26 19.35 -2.77
C VAL A 13 -6.50 19.22 -4.28
N TYR A 14 -5.99 20.16 -5.04
CA TYR A 14 -6.22 20.26 -6.46
C TYR A 14 -4.92 20.50 -7.22
N GLU A 15 -4.80 19.83 -8.35
CA GLU A 15 -3.79 20.13 -9.36
C GLU A 15 -4.44 20.14 -10.74
N LYS A 16 -4.09 21.18 -11.54
CA LYS A 16 -4.53 21.21 -12.92
C LYS A 16 -3.77 20.16 -13.71
N THR A 17 -4.50 19.35 -14.51
CA THR A 17 -3.89 18.35 -15.38
C THR A 17 -2.82 18.97 -16.30
N SER A 18 -1.75 18.21 -16.53
CA SER A 18 -0.69 18.58 -17.49
C SER A 18 -1.14 18.45 -18.95
N VAL A 19 -2.24 17.75 -19.21
CA VAL A 19 -2.83 17.54 -20.54
C VAL A 19 -4.01 18.51 -20.73
N PRO A 20 -3.82 19.68 -21.37
CA PRO A 20 -4.86 20.73 -21.46
C PRO A 20 -6.14 20.27 -22.17
N SER A 21 -6.02 19.36 -23.13
CA SER A 21 -7.13 18.79 -23.91
C SER A 21 -7.87 17.65 -23.18
N SER A 22 -7.38 17.24 -22.00
CA SER A 22 -8.00 16.15 -21.26
C SER A 22 -9.43 16.48 -20.83
N ASN A 23 -10.35 15.57 -21.10
CA ASN A 23 -11.71 15.59 -20.58
C ASN A 23 -11.82 14.80 -19.27
N ILE A 24 -10.77 14.09 -18.86
CA ILE A 24 -10.80 13.25 -17.66
C ILE A 24 -10.56 14.10 -16.42
N THR A 25 -11.36 13.85 -15.41
CA THR A 25 -11.21 14.35 -14.04
C THR A 25 -11.04 13.16 -13.12
N SER A 26 -9.94 13.11 -12.39
CA SER A 26 -9.74 12.15 -11.31
C SER A 26 -10.16 12.77 -9.99
N LEU A 27 -11.01 12.06 -9.27
CA LEU A 27 -11.54 12.40 -7.95
C LEU A 27 -11.16 11.27 -6.99
N GLN A 28 -10.46 11.58 -5.91
CA GLN A 28 -10.07 10.60 -4.90
C GLN A 28 -10.36 11.14 -3.51
N VAL A 29 -11.26 10.48 -2.78
CA VAL A 29 -11.59 10.83 -1.39
C VAL A 29 -10.80 9.92 -0.46
N PHE A 30 -9.81 10.49 0.20
CA PHE A 30 -9.03 9.81 1.24
C PHE A 30 -9.75 9.96 2.58
N CYS A 31 -10.11 8.85 3.18
CA CYS A 31 -10.63 8.77 4.54
C CYS A 31 -9.47 8.42 5.48
N ASN A 32 -9.24 9.20 6.51
CA ASN A 32 -8.15 8.99 7.47
C ASN A 32 -8.50 7.88 8.47
N ILE A 33 -8.80 6.68 7.92
CA ILE A 33 -9.05 5.44 8.65
C ILE A 33 -8.55 4.27 7.80
N GLY A 34 -7.83 3.36 8.41
CA GLY A 34 -7.40 2.06 7.91
C GLY A 34 -7.18 1.12 9.08
N SER A 35 -6.65 -0.07 8.86
CA SER A 35 -6.59 -1.12 9.89
C SER A 35 -5.84 -0.72 11.16
N ILE A 36 -4.88 0.20 11.10
CA ILE A 36 -4.15 0.67 12.28
C ILE A 36 -5.03 1.45 13.29
N HIS A 37 -6.21 1.91 12.87
CA HIS A 37 -7.13 2.68 13.71
C HIS A 37 -8.13 1.79 14.45
N GLU A 38 -8.12 0.49 14.19
CA GLU A 38 -9.10 -0.47 14.69
C GLU A 38 -8.67 -1.05 16.04
N PRO A 39 -9.55 -1.00 17.06
CA PRO A 39 -9.36 -1.81 18.25
C PRO A 39 -9.35 -3.30 17.90
N GLU A 40 -8.73 -4.13 18.73
CA GLU A 40 -8.62 -5.59 18.51
C GLU A 40 -9.97 -6.26 18.25
N GLU A 41 -11.00 -5.86 18.99
CA GLU A 41 -12.36 -6.40 18.85
C GLU A 41 -13.12 -5.93 17.61
N SER A 42 -12.53 -5.02 16.85
CA SER A 42 -13.13 -4.39 15.65
C SER A 42 -12.23 -4.48 14.41
N ARG A 43 -11.24 -5.37 14.42
CA ARG A 43 -10.34 -5.56 13.27
C ARG A 43 -11.09 -6.02 12.05
N GLY A 44 -10.69 -5.50 10.87
CA GLY A 44 -11.39 -5.68 9.60
C GLY A 44 -12.55 -4.69 9.37
N SER A 45 -12.86 -3.82 10.36
CA SER A 45 -13.97 -2.86 10.21
C SER A 45 -13.75 -1.85 9.11
N ALA A 46 -12.53 -1.36 8.88
CA ALA A 46 -12.26 -0.35 7.85
C ALA A 46 -12.56 -0.91 6.45
N HIS A 47 -12.12 -2.14 6.19
CA HIS A 47 -12.40 -2.85 4.94
C HIS A 47 -13.91 -3.13 4.80
N PHE A 48 -14.54 -3.62 5.85
CA PHE A 48 -15.99 -3.88 5.82
C PHE A 48 -16.82 -2.60 5.61
N ILE A 49 -16.43 -1.47 6.21
CA ILE A 49 -17.08 -0.17 6.01
C ILE A 49 -16.95 0.27 4.55
N GLU A 50 -15.80 0.02 3.92
CA GLU A 50 -15.60 0.30 2.51
C GLU A 50 -16.70 -0.35 1.67
N HIS A 51 -16.93 -1.66 1.85
CA HIS A 51 -18.01 -2.41 1.19
C HIS A 51 -19.39 -1.83 1.48
N MET A 52 -19.67 -1.53 2.76
CA MET A 52 -20.99 -1.04 3.17
C MET A 52 -21.33 0.34 2.61
N CYS A 53 -20.34 1.19 2.32
CA CYS A 53 -20.58 2.50 1.71
C CYS A 53 -21.19 2.41 0.31
N PHE A 54 -21.07 1.28 -0.38
CA PHE A 54 -21.69 1.04 -1.69
C PHE A 54 -23.10 0.41 -1.59
N LYS A 55 -23.60 0.07 -0.40
CA LYS A 55 -24.84 -0.73 -0.23
C LYS A 55 -26.10 0.09 -0.04
N GLY A 56 -26.00 1.40 -0.08
CA GLY A 56 -27.13 2.33 -0.02
C GLY A 56 -26.94 3.46 0.99
N THR A 57 -27.66 4.53 0.74
CA THR A 57 -27.61 5.78 1.50
C THR A 57 -29.02 6.22 1.88
N LYS A 58 -29.14 7.36 2.58
CA LYS A 58 -30.45 7.98 2.83
C LYS A 58 -31.17 8.39 1.54
N ASN A 59 -30.43 8.65 0.46
CA ASN A 59 -30.99 9.12 -0.81
C ASN A 59 -31.02 8.02 -1.89
N LEU A 60 -30.21 6.98 -1.77
CA LEU A 60 -30.05 5.86 -2.70
C LEU A 60 -30.35 4.55 -1.96
N LYS A 61 -31.38 3.83 -2.38
CA LYS A 61 -31.96 2.74 -1.59
C LYS A 61 -31.06 1.49 -1.47
N ASN A 62 -30.18 1.27 -2.43
CA ASN A 62 -29.38 0.03 -2.52
C ASN A 62 -28.15 0.20 -3.40
N ALA A 63 -27.31 -0.83 -3.45
CA ALA A 63 -26.10 -0.86 -4.25
C ALA A 63 -26.33 -0.63 -5.75
N LYS A 64 -27.47 -1.11 -6.29
CA LYS A 64 -27.79 -0.91 -7.70
C LYS A 64 -27.95 0.58 -8.03
N GLU A 65 -28.65 1.33 -7.20
CA GLU A 65 -28.85 2.77 -7.39
C GLU A 65 -27.53 3.55 -7.24
N VAL A 66 -26.69 3.14 -6.31
CA VAL A 66 -25.34 3.74 -6.14
C VAL A 66 -24.48 3.50 -7.39
N ASN A 67 -24.35 2.25 -7.82
CA ASN A 67 -23.50 1.87 -8.96
C ASN A 67 -24.03 2.46 -10.27
N GLN A 68 -25.34 2.49 -10.45
CA GLN A 68 -25.96 3.07 -11.65
C GLN A 68 -25.53 4.53 -11.88
N LEU A 69 -25.27 5.31 -10.82
CA LEU A 69 -24.82 6.69 -10.96
C LEU A 69 -23.43 6.80 -11.57
N PHE A 70 -22.55 5.85 -11.30
CA PHE A 70 -21.23 5.76 -11.92
C PHE A 70 -21.30 5.13 -13.32
N ASP A 71 -22.11 4.09 -13.50
CA ASP A 71 -22.29 3.41 -14.78
C ASP A 71 -22.88 4.35 -15.85
N GLU A 72 -23.92 5.12 -15.51
CA GLU A 72 -24.54 6.11 -16.41
C GLU A 72 -23.60 7.22 -16.87
N THR A 73 -22.54 7.47 -16.11
CA THR A 73 -21.51 8.47 -16.43
C THR A 73 -20.29 7.87 -17.11
N GLY A 74 -20.23 6.54 -17.26
CA GLY A 74 -19.05 5.83 -17.76
C GLY A 74 -17.82 6.03 -16.87
N SER A 75 -18.03 6.32 -15.58
CA SER A 75 -16.94 6.56 -14.64
C SER A 75 -16.30 5.23 -14.21
N GLN A 76 -14.97 5.20 -14.19
CA GLN A 76 -14.23 4.10 -13.57
C GLN A 76 -14.13 4.40 -12.07
N SER A 77 -14.99 3.78 -11.27
CA SER A 77 -15.04 3.99 -9.82
C SER A 77 -14.70 2.72 -9.06
N ASN A 78 -14.01 2.87 -7.96
CA ASN A 78 -13.70 1.79 -7.02
C ASN A 78 -13.26 2.37 -5.68
N ALA A 79 -12.93 1.49 -4.72
CA ALA A 79 -12.31 1.86 -3.46
C ALA A 79 -11.23 0.84 -3.08
N TYR A 80 -10.42 1.18 -2.10
CA TYR A 80 -9.49 0.25 -1.46
C TYR A 80 -9.16 0.73 -0.05
N THR A 81 -8.93 -0.24 0.84
CA THR A 81 -8.48 0.01 2.21
C THR A 81 -7.00 -0.35 2.35
N ASP A 82 -6.25 0.57 2.93
CA ASP A 82 -4.84 0.41 3.28
C ASP A 82 -4.72 0.38 4.81
N ARG A 83 -3.58 -0.03 5.35
CA ARG A 83 -3.34 0.03 6.80
C ARG A 83 -3.60 1.42 7.40
N ARG A 84 -3.33 2.49 6.66
CA ARG A 84 -3.39 3.86 7.16
C ARG A 84 -4.63 4.64 6.76
N TYR A 85 -5.26 4.32 5.64
CA TYR A 85 -6.38 5.07 5.06
C TYR A 85 -7.23 4.20 4.15
N THR A 86 -8.48 4.63 3.95
CA THR A 86 -9.37 4.10 2.90
C THR A 86 -9.52 5.16 1.82
N CYS A 87 -9.53 4.76 0.55
CA CYS A 87 -9.66 5.67 -0.58
C CYS A 87 -10.78 5.24 -1.50
N TYR A 88 -11.71 6.15 -1.77
CA TYR A 88 -12.77 6.02 -2.78
C TYR A 88 -12.42 6.89 -3.97
N TYR A 89 -12.44 6.35 -5.17
CA TYR A 89 -12.01 7.11 -6.34
C TYR A 89 -12.92 6.93 -7.54
N ALA A 90 -12.94 7.93 -8.42
CA ALA A 90 -13.56 7.85 -9.72
C ALA A 90 -12.76 8.68 -10.74
N ASP A 91 -12.50 8.06 -11.88
CA ASP A 91 -12.02 8.73 -13.08
C ASP A 91 -13.22 8.90 -14.02
N THR A 92 -13.56 10.15 -14.34
CA THR A 92 -14.80 10.49 -15.02
C THR A 92 -14.59 11.59 -16.06
N ASP A 93 -15.51 11.71 -17.00
CA ASP A 93 -15.58 12.93 -17.83
C ASP A 93 -15.82 14.16 -16.95
N LYS A 94 -15.15 15.26 -17.28
CA LYS A 94 -15.25 16.52 -16.52
C LYS A 94 -16.68 17.04 -16.39
N ALA A 95 -17.58 16.74 -17.33
CA ALA A 95 -18.99 17.12 -17.25
C ALA A 95 -19.71 16.43 -16.08
N ASN A 96 -19.24 15.26 -15.66
CA ASN A 96 -19.83 14.45 -14.61
C ASN A 96 -19.17 14.66 -13.22
N ALA A 97 -18.08 15.43 -13.13
CA ALA A 97 -17.33 15.64 -11.89
C ALA A 97 -18.21 16.11 -10.72
N ARG A 98 -19.18 17.03 -10.96
CA ARG A 98 -20.14 17.49 -9.95
C ARG A 98 -20.98 16.35 -9.40
N ARG A 99 -21.49 15.48 -10.30
CA ARG A 99 -22.32 14.32 -9.93
C ARG A 99 -21.52 13.34 -9.08
N CYS A 100 -20.31 12.98 -9.49
CA CYS A 100 -19.44 12.08 -8.74
C CYS A 100 -19.10 12.62 -7.34
N ILE A 101 -18.78 13.92 -7.22
CA ILE A 101 -18.54 14.57 -5.91
C ILE A 101 -19.79 14.44 -5.01
N SER A 102 -20.99 14.65 -5.55
CA SER A 102 -22.23 14.53 -4.78
C SER A 102 -22.52 13.08 -4.36
N VAL A 103 -22.25 12.11 -5.23
CA VAL A 103 -22.41 10.68 -4.92
C VAL A 103 -21.43 10.25 -3.83
N PHE A 104 -20.16 10.63 -3.92
CA PHE A 104 -19.19 10.34 -2.85
C PHE A 104 -19.60 10.95 -1.52
N ALA A 105 -20.07 12.21 -1.52
CA ALA A 105 -20.51 12.85 -0.28
C ALA A 105 -21.68 12.08 0.36
N ASP A 106 -22.64 11.62 -0.44
CA ASP A 106 -23.79 10.85 0.04
C ASP A 106 -23.37 9.44 0.53
N MET A 107 -22.56 8.72 -0.25
CA MET A 107 -22.04 7.41 0.14
C MET A 107 -21.27 7.45 1.46
N LEU A 108 -20.41 8.46 1.64
CA LEU A 108 -19.49 8.48 2.79
C LEU A 108 -20.12 9.07 4.06
N LEU A 109 -21.09 9.98 3.93
CA LEU A 109 -21.70 10.68 5.07
C LEU A 109 -23.11 10.21 5.41
N ASN A 110 -23.80 9.59 4.47
CA ASN A 110 -25.21 9.22 4.60
C ASN A 110 -25.48 7.73 4.40
N SER A 111 -24.46 6.86 4.39
CA SER A 111 -24.65 5.42 4.33
C SER A 111 -25.55 4.93 5.47
N VAL A 112 -26.52 4.08 5.17
CA VAL A 112 -27.53 3.64 6.14
C VAL A 112 -27.15 2.36 6.89
N PHE A 113 -26.16 1.62 6.40
CA PHE A 113 -25.72 0.35 6.99
C PHE A 113 -26.89 -0.61 7.26
N ASP A 114 -27.68 -0.90 6.22
CA ASP A 114 -28.81 -1.81 6.34
C ASP A 114 -28.36 -3.18 6.86
N LYS A 115 -29.10 -3.72 7.87
CA LYS A 115 -28.71 -5.01 8.51
C LYS A 115 -28.83 -6.20 7.55
N THR A 116 -29.74 -6.13 6.59
CA THR A 116 -29.90 -7.20 5.58
C THR A 116 -28.71 -7.18 4.62
N GLU A 117 -28.29 -5.99 4.18
CA GLU A 117 -27.10 -5.84 3.33
C GLU A 117 -25.83 -6.21 4.11
N TYR A 118 -25.70 -5.83 5.40
CA TYR A 118 -24.61 -6.29 6.25
C TYR A 118 -24.49 -7.82 6.29
N MET A 119 -25.60 -8.54 6.47
CA MET A 119 -25.58 -10.00 6.51
C MET A 119 -25.12 -10.62 5.19
N LYS A 120 -25.51 -10.05 4.07
CA LYS A 120 -25.05 -10.50 2.74
C LYS A 120 -23.56 -10.20 2.55
N GLU A 121 -23.15 -8.99 2.88
CA GLU A 121 -21.79 -8.53 2.66
C GLU A 121 -20.78 -9.24 3.56
N ARG A 122 -21.20 -9.64 4.76
CA ARG A 122 -20.38 -10.47 5.65
C ARG A 122 -19.94 -11.77 4.96
N ASP A 123 -20.84 -12.40 4.22
CA ASP A 123 -20.51 -13.63 3.50
C ASP A 123 -19.60 -13.35 2.29
N VAL A 124 -19.77 -12.21 1.60
CA VAL A 124 -18.91 -11.77 0.50
C VAL A 124 -17.49 -11.49 0.99
N VAL A 125 -17.34 -10.66 2.02
CA VAL A 125 -16.02 -10.33 2.59
C VAL A 125 -15.34 -11.59 3.15
N ARG A 126 -16.11 -12.49 3.76
CA ARG A 126 -15.57 -13.77 4.23
C ARG A 126 -14.99 -14.60 3.07
N GLU A 127 -15.68 -14.68 1.93
CA GLU A 127 -15.18 -15.41 0.75
C GLU A 127 -13.91 -14.76 0.18
N GLU A 128 -13.79 -13.44 0.22
CA GLU A 128 -12.54 -12.75 -0.13
C GLU A 128 -11.40 -13.16 0.81
N MET A 129 -11.64 -13.16 2.12
CA MET A 129 -10.63 -13.56 3.11
C MET A 129 -10.26 -15.05 3.01
N VAL A 130 -11.19 -15.92 2.64
CA VAL A 130 -10.88 -17.33 2.32
C VAL A 130 -9.95 -17.42 1.13
N LYS A 131 -10.19 -16.65 0.07
CA LYS A 131 -9.32 -16.61 -1.10
C LYS A 131 -7.92 -16.09 -0.75
N ASP A 132 -7.84 -15.04 0.05
CA ASP A 132 -6.55 -14.47 0.48
C ASP A 132 -5.78 -15.43 1.41
N ALA A 133 -6.49 -16.24 2.21
CA ALA A 133 -5.89 -17.29 3.04
C ALA A 133 -5.29 -18.46 2.23
N ASP A 134 -5.63 -18.57 0.95
CA ASP A 134 -5.06 -19.53 -0.02
C ASP A 134 -3.99 -18.88 -0.92
N ASP A 135 -3.74 -17.59 -0.79
CA ASP A 135 -2.63 -16.87 -1.45
C ASP A 135 -1.35 -16.99 -0.62
N TYR A 136 -0.53 -17.99 -0.96
CA TYR A 136 0.69 -18.28 -0.19
C TYR A 136 1.82 -17.25 -0.40
N GLU A 137 1.79 -16.48 -1.48
CA GLU A 137 2.65 -15.30 -1.66
C GLU A 137 2.28 -14.23 -0.64
N LEU A 138 0.99 -13.90 -0.55
CA LEU A 138 0.47 -12.94 0.41
C LEU A 138 0.79 -13.36 1.84
N ILE A 139 0.58 -14.64 2.19
CA ILE A 139 0.90 -15.18 3.53
C ILE A 139 2.40 -15.02 3.84
N ALA A 140 3.30 -15.30 2.90
CA ALA A 140 4.74 -15.14 3.14
C ALA A 140 5.11 -13.67 3.40
N LEU A 141 4.50 -12.73 2.69
CA LEU A 141 4.70 -11.29 2.88
C LEU A 141 4.11 -10.81 4.21
N GLU A 142 2.88 -11.21 4.55
CA GLU A 142 2.23 -10.83 5.80
C GLU A 142 2.93 -11.39 7.05
N ASN A 143 3.44 -12.61 6.97
CA ASN A 143 4.26 -13.19 8.04
C ASN A 143 5.56 -12.39 8.26
N ALA A 144 6.16 -11.87 7.19
CA ALA A 144 7.28 -10.96 7.31
C ALA A 144 6.84 -9.63 7.95
N ASP A 145 5.72 -9.06 7.53
CA ASP A 145 5.16 -7.80 8.04
C ASP A 145 4.85 -7.89 9.54
N LYS A 146 4.24 -8.98 10.01
CA LYS A 146 3.98 -9.24 11.43
C LYS A 146 5.23 -9.11 12.30
N GLN A 147 6.38 -9.49 11.80
CA GLN A 147 7.64 -9.38 12.53
C GLN A 147 8.34 -8.04 12.32
N ILE A 148 8.34 -7.54 11.10
CA ILE A 148 8.93 -6.23 10.78
C ILE A 148 8.26 -5.13 11.60
N TYR A 149 6.93 -5.19 11.75
CA TYR A 149 6.12 -4.17 12.42
C TYR A 149 5.68 -4.55 13.84
N ALA A 150 6.23 -5.62 14.41
CA ALA A 150 5.83 -6.18 15.70
C ALA A 150 5.75 -5.12 16.81
N GLY A 151 4.66 -5.16 17.58
CA GLY A 151 4.36 -4.21 18.66
C GLY A 151 3.71 -2.92 18.20
N SER A 152 3.54 -2.71 16.91
CA SER A 152 2.79 -1.58 16.36
C SER A 152 1.49 -2.04 15.68
N PRO A 153 0.50 -1.16 15.49
CA PRO A 153 -0.70 -1.52 14.75
C PRO A 153 -0.46 -1.95 13.29
N TYR A 154 0.71 -1.65 12.73
CA TYR A 154 1.10 -2.08 11.38
C TYR A 154 1.42 -3.58 11.26
N GLU A 155 1.59 -4.30 12.38
CA GLU A 155 1.83 -5.75 12.37
C GLU A 155 0.65 -6.57 11.83
N HIS A 156 -0.55 -5.97 11.83
CA HIS A 156 -1.75 -6.61 11.32
C HIS A 156 -1.98 -6.26 9.86
N SER A 157 -2.48 -7.24 9.10
CA SER A 157 -3.00 -7.00 7.76
C SER A 157 -4.24 -6.10 7.79
N VAL A 158 -4.72 -5.69 6.62
CA VAL A 158 -5.94 -4.87 6.51
C VAL A 158 -7.13 -5.62 7.03
N ASP A 159 -7.20 -6.92 6.76
CA ASP A 159 -8.22 -7.83 7.28
C ASP A 159 -7.65 -9.24 7.42
N GLU A 160 -8.29 -10.08 8.21
CA GLU A 160 -7.90 -11.47 8.41
C GLU A 160 -9.14 -12.35 8.57
N LEU A 161 -9.13 -13.56 7.98
CA LEU A 161 -10.26 -14.50 8.01
C LEU A 161 -10.80 -14.75 9.43
N LYS A 162 -9.92 -14.78 10.45
CA LYS A 162 -10.34 -14.99 11.84
C LYS A 162 -11.35 -13.98 12.38
N TYR A 163 -11.40 -12.76 11.78
CA TYR A 163 -12.37 -11.71 12.14
C TYR A 163 -13.71 -11.85 11.42
N HIS A 164 -13.84 -12.84 10.55
CA HIS A 164 -15.08 -13.16 9.83
C HIS A 164 -15.68 -14.49 10.28
N GLU A 165 -15.10 -15.16 11.28
CA GLU A 165 -15.51 -16.49 11.74
C GLU A 165 -15.59 -16.61 13.26
N GLY A 166 -16.53 -17.43 13.71
CA GLY A 166 -16.66 -17.86 15.11
C GLY A 166 -16.89 -16.70 16.09
N LYS A 167 -16.28 -16.80 17.27
CA LYS A 167 -16.44 -15.82 18.37
C LYS A 167 -15.76 -14.46 18.12
N HIS A 168 -14.85 -14.40 17.17
CA HIS A 168 -14.12 -13.19 16.80
C HIS A 168 -14.75 -12.46 15.62
N ALA A 169 -15.82 -13.03 15.03
CA ALA A 169 -16.50 -12.40 13.89
C ALA A 169 -16.97 -10.99 14.24
N LEU A 170 -16.70 -10.08 13.30
CA LEU A 170 -17.10 -8.69 13.38
C LEU A 170 -18.60 -8.54 13.66
N LYS A 171 -18.93 -7.64 14.57
CA LYS A 171 -20.32 -7.34 14.92
C LYS A 171 -20.77 -6.07 14.23
N TYR A 172 -22.01 -6.08 13.76
CA TYR A 172 -22.63 -4.92 13.12
C TYR A 172 -22.46 -3.64 13.94
N GLU A 173 -22.69 -3.72 15.24
CA GLU A 173 -22.64 -2.58 16.15
C GLU A 173 -21.22 -1.95 16.18
N ASN A 174 -20.17 -2.78 16.21
CA ASN A 174 -18.79 -2.32 16.21
C ASN A 174 -18.44 -1.59 14.90
N ILE A 175 -18.80 -2.17 13.76
CA ILE A 175 -18.57 -1.57 12.44
C ILE A 175 -19.28 -0.23 12.34
N PHE A 176 -20.56 -0.17 12.77
CA PHE A 176 -21.35 1.05 12.71
C PHE A 176 -20.84 2.15 13.64
N GLU A 177 -20.32 1.81 14.82
CA GLU A 177 -19.67 2.78 15.71
C GLU A 177 -18.37 3.33 15.11
N ILE A 178 -17.54 2.48 14.48
CA ILE A 178 -16.33 2.90 13.76
C ILE A 178 -16.71 3.84 12.59
N TYR A 179 -17.73 3.50 11.80
CA TYR A 179 -18.22 4.38 10.73
C TYR A 179 -18.62 5.74 11.28
N LYS A 180 -19.48 5.82 12.31
CA LYS A 180 -19.90 7.08 12.92
C LYS A 180 -18.74 7.90 13.47
N LYS A 181 -17.69 7.24 13.94
CA LYS A 181 -16.53 7.86 14.54
C LYS A 181 -15.60 8.47 13.50
N TYR A 182 -15.35 7.79 12.39
CA TYR A 182 -14.30 8.16 11.44
C TYR A 182 -14.83 8.76 10.13
N TYR A 183 -16.05 8.44 9.70
CA TYR A 183 -16.64 8.98 8.48
C TYR A 183 -17.27 10.35 8.73
N VAL A 184 -16.41 11.30 8.93
CA VAL A 184 -16.73 12.70 9.28
C VAL A 184 -15.87 13.67 8.47
N PRO A 185 -16.35 14.88 8.14
CA PRO A 185 -15.68 15.78 7.21
C PRO A 185 -14.21 16.06 7.52
N VAL A 186 -13.84 16.20 8.81
CA VAL A 186 -12.47 16.50 9.23
C VAL A 186 -11.46 15.40 8.85
N ASN A 187 -11.94 14.16 8.66
CA ASN A 187 -11.12 13.02 8.26
C ASN A 187 -11.03 12.84 6.75
N PHE A 188 -11.71 13.67 5.95
CA PHE A 188 -11.75 13.52 4.51
C PHE A 188 -10.86 14.52 3.78
N ILE A 189 -10.22 14.04 2.73
CA ILE A 189 -9.46 14.84 1.78
C ILE A 189 -9.96 14.46 0.39
N LEU A 190 -10.58 15.39 -0.33
CA LEU A 190 -10.85 15.23 -1.74
C LEU A 190 -9.64 15.71 -2.54
N SER A 191 -8.97 14.78 -3.19
CA SER A 191 -7.90 15.08 -4.13
C SER A 191 -8.43 15.08 -5.56
N VAL A 192 -8.12 16.14 -6.31
CA VAL A 192 -8.63 16.35 -7.66
C VAL A 192 -7.49 16.68 -8.60
N CYS A 193 -7.42 15.95 -9.71
CA CYS A 193 -6.63 16.36 -10.89
C CYS A 193 -7.57 16.53 -12.10
N SER A 194 -7.65 17.73 -12.64
CA SER A 194 -8.66 18.07 -13.67
C SER A 194 -8.26 19.27 -14.52
N SER A 195 -8.89 19.41 -15.68
CA SER A 195 -8.87 20.66 -16.47
C SER A 195 -9.92 21.67 -15.99
N ILE A 196 -10.90 21.29 -15.14
CA ILE A 196 -11.89 22.16 -14.53
C ILE A 196 -11.19 23.17 -13.60
N PRO A 197 -11.50 24.48 -13.65
CA PRO A 197 -10.93 25.44 -12.71
C PRO A 197 -11.20 25.11 -11.25
N PHE A 198 -10.23 25.38 -10.38
CA PHE A 198 -10.30 25.10 -8.93
C PHE A 198 -11.55 25.69 -8.27
N GLU A 199 -11.89 26.93 -8.63
CA GLU A 199 -13.08 27.66 -8.10
C GLU A 199 -14.38 26.94 -8.47
N THR A 200 -14.43 26.30 -9.64
CA THR A 200 -15.59 25.50 -10.06
C THR A 200 -15.68 24.20 -9.25
N ILE A 201 -14.57 23.51 -9.03
CA ILE A 201 -14.53 22.34 -8.14
C ILE A 201 -14.97 22.72 -6.73
N CYS A 202 -14.50 23.86 -6.18
CA CYS A 202 -14.96 24.37 -4.89
C CYS A 202 -16.49 24.57 -4.85
N LYS A 203 -17.08 25.16 -5.90
CA LYS A 203 -18.54 25.33 -5.98
C LYS A 203 -19.29 23.99 -5.99
N TYR A 204 -18.76 22.96 -6.66
CA TYR A 204 -19.37 21.61 -6.65
C TYR A 204 -19.34 21.01 -5.24
N VAL A 205 -18.23 21.14 -4.53
CA VAL A 205 -18.09 20.67 -3.15
C VAL A 205 -18.98 21.43 -2.19
N GLU A 206 -19.12 22.75 -2.34
CA GLU A 206 -20.00 23.60 -1.52
C GLU A 206 -21.49 23.26 -1.68
N GLN A 207 -21.86 22.63 -2.79
CA GLN A 207 -23.22 22.15 -3.03
C GLN A 207 -23.44 20.73 -2.48
N SER A 208 -22.37 20.00 -2.16
CA SER A 208 -22.43 18.63 -1.63
C SER A 208 -22.55 18.58 -0.11
N ASP A 209 -22.81 17.40 0.43
CA ASP A 209 -22.90 17.18 1.87
C ASP A 209 -21.54 17.21 2.57
N PHE A 210 -20.43 17.13 1.85
CA PHE A 210 -19.08 17.28 2.44
C PHE A 210 -18.90 18.55 3.26
N VAL A 211 -19.53 19.64 2.87
CA VAL A 211 -19.40 20.93 3.54
C VAL A 211 -20.60 21.26 4.45
N LYS A 212 -21.77 20.65 4.18
CA LYS A 212 -22.98 20.87 4.96
C LYS A 212 -23.02 20.08 6.27
N ALA A 213 -22.32 18.96 6.32
CA ALA A 213 -22.25 18.13 7.53
C ALA A 213 -21.50 18.85 8.67
N ASP A 214 -21.93 18.57 9.91
CA ASP A 214 -21.41 19.20 11.11
C ASP A 214 -19.92 18.90 11.31
N ARG A 215 -19.22 19.88 11.89
CA ARG A 215 -17.84 19.69 12.35
C ARG A 215 -17.81 18.69 13.51
N ARG A 216 -16.86 17.77 13.45
CA ARG A 216 -16.46 16.91 14.58
C ARG A 216 -14.96 17.07 14.85
N GLU A 217 -14.55 16.73 16.06
CA GLU A 217 -13.13 16.76 16.40
C GLU A 217 -12.40 15.57 15.74
N PRO A 218 -11.15 15.78 15.28
CA PRO A 218 -10.33 14.70 14.75
C PRO A 218 -10.02 13.69 15.84
N GLN A 219 -9.82 12.44 15.43
CA GLN A 219 -9.40 11.39 16.36
C GLN A 219 -7.97 11.67 16.88
N PRO A 220 -7.66 11.29 18.13
CA PRO A 220 -6.31 11.44 18.68
C PRO A 220 -5.29 10.61 17.86
N PRO A 221 -4.01 11.00 17.86
CA PRO A 221 -2.95 10.23 17.24
C PRO A 221 -2.86 8.82 17.84
N ILE A 222 -2.54 7.85 17.01
CA ILE A 222 -2.31 6.46 17.42
C ILE A 222 -0.85 6.30 17.87
N ASN A 223 -0.62 5.48 18.88
CA ASN A 223 0.74 5.06 19.22
C ASN A 223 1.25 4.05 18.17
N LEU A 224 2.29 4.43 17.46
CA LEU A 224 2.89 3.65 16.36
C LEU A 224 4.27 3.09 16.74
N CYS A 225 4.59 2.94 18.02
CA CYS A 225 5.86 2.39 18.47
C CYS A 225 6.02 0.93 18.02
N VAL A 226 7.22 0.58 17.58
CA VAL A 226 7.60 -0.77 17.13
C VAL A 226 8.49 -1.40 18.19
N THR A 227 8.31 -2.68 18.47
CA THR A 227 9.19 -3.44 19.38
C THR A 227 10.58 -3.55 18.76
N PRO A 228 11.67 -3.21 19.51
CA PRO A 228 13.03 -3.42 19.04
C PRO A 228 13.27 -4.88 18.70
N GLN A 229 13.95 -5.13 17.60
CA GLN A 229 14.41 -6.45 17.19
C GLN A 229 15.94 -6.54 17.44
N THR A 230 16.42 -7.65 17.97
CA THR A 230 17.82 -7.82 18.36
C THR A 230 18.55 -8.87 17.54
N ASP A 231 17.85 -9.67 16.76
CA ASP A 231 18.39 -10.72 15.92
C ASP A 231 17.45 -11.04 14.74
N VAL A 232 17.90 -11.88 13.82
CA VAL A 232 17.11 -12.37 12.69
C VAL A 232 15.89 -13.16 13.18
N VAL A 233 14.72 -12.83 12.63
CA VAL A 233 13.49 -13.56 12.93
C VAL A 233 13.14 -14.49 11.75
N TYR A 234 12.81 -15.75 12.08
CA TYR A 234 12.42 -16.77 11.11
C TYR A 234 10.95 -17.17 11.28
N CYS A 235 10.16 -16.95 10.25
CA CYS A 235 8.77 -17.40 10.13
C CYS A 235 8.71 -18.53 9.11
N LEU A 236 8.62 -19.76 9.59
CA LEU A 236 8.55 -20.95 8.73
C LEU A 236 7.15 -21.56 8.88
N GLU A 237 6.34 -21.47 7.85
CA GLU A 237 4.96 -21.93 7.87
C GLU A 237 4.74 -23.05 6.86
N ASN A 238 4.08 -24.13 7.30
CA ASN A 238 3.74 -25.25 6.43
C ASN A 238 2.31 -25.09 5.90
N ARG A 239 2.18 -25.05 4.57
CA ARG A 239 0.92 -24.98 3.85
C ARG A 239 0.94 -25.93 2.63
N PRO A 240 -0.20 -26.44 2.18
CA PRO A 240 -0.28 -27.37 1.03
C PRO A 240 -0.06 -26.63 -0.29
N THR A 241 1.15 -26.12 -0.51
CA THR A 241 1.56 -25.39 -1.72
C THR A 241 2.61 -26.17 -2.51
N ASN A 242 2.58 -26.11 -3.85
CA ASN A 242 3.63 -26.69 -4.66
C ASN A 242 4.90 -25.83 -4.69
N PRO A 243 4.85 -24.52 -5.00
CA PRO A 243 6.04 -23.69 -4.90
C PRO A 243 6.37 -23.37 -3.43
N VAL A 244 7.63 -23.04 -3.19
CA VAL A 244 8.10 -22.46 -1.94
C VAL A 244 8.12 -20.95 -2.12
N HIS A 245 7.48 -20.22 -1.22
CA HIS A 245 7.42 -18.76 -1.18
C HIS A 245 8.43 -18.27 -0.15
N ILE A 246 9.42 -17.51 -0.60
CA ILE A 246 10.52 -16.98 0.23
C ILE A 246 10.44 -15.47 0.24
N CYS A 247 10.31 -14.88 1.42
CA CYS A 247 10.42 -13.44 1.63
C CYS A 247 11.55 -13.16 2.62
N ILE A 248 12.53 -12.35 2.20
CA ILE A 248 13.57 -11.80 3.07
C ILE A 248 13.28 -10.31 3.20
N GLY A 249 12.99 -9.85 4.41
CA GLY A 249 12.65 -8.46 4.71
C GLY A 249 13.65 -7.81 5.68
N PHE A 250 13.76 -6.50 5.58
CA PHE A 250 14.53 -5.65 6.47
C PHE A 250 13.70 -4.49 6.97
N ARG A 251 13.84 -4.15 8.25
CA ARG A 251 13.31 -2.90 8.80
C ARG A 251 14.04 -1.71 8.20
N THR A 252 13.30 -0.68 7.81
CA THR A 252 13.88 0.52 7.21
C THR A 252 13.32 1.81 7.80
N CYS A 253 13.54 2.92 7.12
CA CYS A 253 13.17 4.25 7.57
C CYS A 253 11.67 4.55 7.44
N SER A 254 11.26 5.56 8.18
CA SER A 254 9.91 6.12 8.10
C SER A 254 9.62 6.82 6.76
N LEU A 255 8.33 7.03 6.50
CA LEU A 255 7.80 7.72 5.32
C LEU A 255 8.39 9.11 5.09
N MET A 256 8.73 9.84 6.15
CA MET A 256 9.25 11.21 6.06
C MET A 256 10.78 11.27 5.94
N HIS A 257 11.47 10.14 6.11
CA HIS A 257 12.93 10.08 6.03
C HIS A 257 13.41 10.11 4.57
N GLN A 258 14.54 10.80 4.32
CA GLN A 258 15.07 10.96 2.95
C GLN A 258 15.62 9.64 2.38
N ASP A 259 16.12 8.75 3.20
CA ASP A 259 16.66 7.45 2.78
C ASP A 259 15.63 6.60 2.00
N LYS A 260 14.33 6.84 2.17
CA LYS A 260 13.29 6.15 1.39
C LYS A 260 13.49 6.27 -0.13
N TYR A 261 14.10 7.37 -0.60
CA TYR A 261 14.36 7.56 -2.03
C TYR A 261 15.55 6.74 -2.50
N CYS A 262 16.57 6.60 -1.66
CA CYS A 262 17.68 5.68 -1.90
C CYS A 262 17.19 4.21 -1.95
N LEU A 263 16.33 3.82 -1.00
CA LEU A 263 15.74 2.47 -0.96
C LEU A 263 14.82 2.21 -2.16
N LYS A 264 14.03 3.19 -2.61
CA LYS A 264 13.24 3.09 -3.86
C LYS A 264 14.10 2.93 -5.10
N LEU A 265 15.21 3.64 -5.16
CA LEU A 265 16.17 3.51 -6.26
C LEU A 265 16.87 2.14 -6.21
N LEU A 266 17.31 1.69 -5.05
CA LEU A 266 17.85 0.34 -4.82
C LEU A 266 16.84 -0.73 -5.25
N LYS A 267 15.59 -0.65 -4.80
CA LYS A 267 14.51 -1.56 -5.19
C LYS A 267 14.38 -1.64 -6.72
N THR A 268 14.46 -0.50 -7.41
CA THR A 268 14.37 -0.46 -8.87
C THR A 268 15.60 -1.04 -9.56
N ALA A 269 16.79 -0.95 -8.96
CA ALA A 269 18.01 -1.60 -9.47
C ALA A 269 17.93 -3.12 -9.30
N LEU A 270 17.37 -3.60 -8.17
CA LEU A 270 17.28 -5.03 -7.88
C LEU A 270 16.11 -5.72 -8.59
N SER A 271 15.00 -5.02 -8.85
CA SER A 271 13.81 -5.63 -9.44
C SER A 271 12.99 -4.67 -10.30
N GLY A 272 11.94 -5.19 -10.98
CA GLY A 272 10.99 -4.39 -11.76
C GLY A 272 11.39 -4.15 -13.21
N LYS A 273 12.48 -4.76 -13.67
CA LYS A 273 12.97 -4.71 -15.07
C LYS A 273 13.57 -6.06 -15.47
N ILE A 274 13.56 -6.36 -16.79
CA ILE A 274 14.14 -7.60 -17.33
C ILE A 274 15.65 -7.71 -17.00
N ASN A 275 16.39 -6.59 -17.00
CA ASN A 275 17.83 -6.58 -16.68
C ASN A 275 18.11 -6.21 -15.21
N SER A 276 17.15 -6.41 -14.30
CA SER A 276 17.37 -6.17 -12.87
C SER A 276 18.17 -7.32 -12.23
N ARG A 277 18.94 -7.01 -11.17
CA ARG A 277 19.85 -7.99 -10.55
C ARG A 277 19.15 -9.28 -10.14
N MET A 278 17.97 -9.22 -9.50
CA MET A 278 17.22 -10.41 -9.09
C MET A 278 16.75 -11.23 -10.29
N PHE A 279 16.22 -10.56 -11.32
CA PHE A 279 15.73 -11.24 -12.50
C PHE A 279 16.86 -11.97 -13.23
N MET A 280 17.99 -11.31 -13.46
CA MET A 280 19.15 -11.93 -14.11
C MET A 280 19.66 -13.10 -13.26
N LEU A 281 19.96 -12.87 -11.98
CA LEU A 281 20.55 -13.86 -11.10
C LEU A 281 19.65 -15.11 -10.93
N LEU A 282 18.36 -14.93 -10.67
CA LEU A 282 17.48 -16.04 -10.28
C LEU A 282 16.80 -16.71 -11.47
N ARG A 283 16.47 -15.94 -12.51
CA ARG A 283 15.72 -16.45 -13.67
C ARG A 283 16.61 -16.70 -14.87
N GLU A 284 17.30 -15.70 -15.39
CA GLU A 284 18.04 -15.85 -16.68
C GLU A 284 19.28 -16.75 -16.53
N ASP A 285 20.14 -16.47 -15.54
CA ASP A 285 21.42 -17.17 -15.40
C ASP A 285 21.25 -18.58 -14.80
N ASN A 286 20.25 -18.80 -13.95
CA ASN A 286 20.12 -20.03 -13.17
C ASN A 286 18.80 -20.79 -13.37
N GLY A 287 17.77 -20.22 -14.01
CA GLY A 287 16.49 -20.89 -14.28
C GLY A 287 15.75 -21.38 -13.03
N LEU A 288 15.83 -20.60 -11.93
CA LEU A 288 15.36 -21.02 -10.62
C LEU A 288 13.94 -20.57 -10.32
N THR A 289 13.57 -19.37 -10.75
CA THR A 289 12.30 -18.73 -10.39
C THR A 289 11.54 -18.27 -11.63
N TYR A 290 10.21 -18.26 -11.53
CA TYR A 290 9.37 -17.54 -12.48
C TYR A 290 9.07 -16.14 -11.95
N THR A 291 8.78 -16.03 -10.65
CA THR A 291 8.46 -14.79 -9.95
C THR A 291 9.57 -14.45 -8.96
N SER A 292 10.15 -13.26 -9.09
CA SER A 292 11.03 -12.66 -8.08
C SER A 292 11.01 -11.13 -8.18
N TYR A 293 10.93 -10.46 -7.03
CA TYR A 293 10.91 -9.00 -7.00
C TYR A 293 11.34 -8.45 -5.64
N ALA A 294 11.67 -7.18 -5.61
CA ALA A 294 11.83 -6.43 -4.37
C ALA A 294 10.67 -5.44 -4.20
N TYR A 295 10.33 -5.18 -2.96
CA TYR A 295 9.21 -4.34 -2.54
C TYR A 295 9.61 -3.42 -1.39
N THR A 296 8.95 -2.27 -1.22
CA THR A 296 9.20 -1.35 -0.11
C THR A 296 7.93 -0.67 0.31
N ASP A 297 7.62 -0.70 1.60
CA ASP A 297 6.62 0.13 2.24
C ASP A 297 7.24 1.12 3.21
N PHE A 298 6.58 2.28 3.36
CA PHE A 298 7.01 3.31 4.28
C PHE A 298 5.81 3.89 5.01
N PHE A 299 5.78 3.71 6.33
CA PHE A 299 4.78 4.25 7.23
C PHE A 299 5.37 5.38 8.08
N GLU A 300 4.56 6.01 8.96
CA GLU A 300 4.97 7.20 9.69
C GLU A 300 6.23 7.01 10.55
N HIS A 301 6.44 5.83 11.14
CA HIS A 301 7.55 5.58 12.06
C HIS A 301 8.53 4.52 11.58
N ILE A 302 8.15 3.69 10.62
CA ILE A 302 8.92 2.56 10.15
C ILE A 302 8.63 2.30 8.68
N GLY A 303 9.53 1.62 8.00
CA GLY A 303 9.34 1.05 6.67
C GLY A 303 9.99 -0.30 6.55
N ASP A 304 9.88 -0.88 5.39
CA ASP A 304 10.54 -2.14 5.03
C ASP A 304 11.28 -2.07 3.70
N PHE A 305 12.09 -3.08 3.49
CA PHE A 305 12.61 -3.49 2.20
C PHE A 305 12.50 -5.01 2.13
N LYS A 306 11.68 -5.54 1.24
CA LYS A 306 11.44 -6.97 1.09
C LYS A 306 11.94 -7.46 -0.26
N MET A 307 12.51 -8.67 -0.28
CA MET A 307 12.86 -9.44 -1.47
C MET A 307 12.07 -10.73 -1.45
N TYR A 308 11.28 -10.94 -2.46
CA TYR A 308 10.44 -12.12 -2.64
C TYR A 308 10.93 -12.96 -3.80
N ALA A 309 10.87 -14.28 -3.65
CA ALA A 309 11.11 -15.24 -4.71
C ALA A 309 10.29 -16.51 -4.49
N GLU A 310 9.76 -17.05 -5.58
CA GLU A 310 9.03 -18.31 -5.62
C GLU A 310 9.83 -19.35 -6.38
N CYS A 311 9.92 -20.58 -5.86
CA CYS A 311 10.63 -21.66 -6.55
C CYS A 311 10.13 -23.06 -6.16
N ASP A 312 10.52 -24.05 -6.94
CA ASP A 312 10.39 -25.45 -6.57
C ASP A 312 11.09 -25.78 -5.25
N LEU A 313 10.52 -26.68 -4.44
CA LEU A 313 11.12 -27.16 -3.20
C LEU A 313 12.55 -27.69 -3.40
N THR A 314 12.79 -28.41 -4.50
CA THR A 314 14.12 -28.96 -4.85
C THR A 314 15.16 -27.89 -5.15
N LYS A 315 14.70 -26.70 -5.55
CA LYS A 315 15.57 -25.55 -5.92
C LYS A 315 15.83 -24.57 -4.79
N VAL A 316 15.26 -24.75 -3.60
CA VAL A 316 15.46 -23.83 -2.47
C VAL A 316 16.93 -23.71 -2.12
N PHE A 317 17.65 -24.81 -1.91
CA PHE A 317 19.05 -24.83 -1.50
C PHE A 317 20.04 -25.16 -2.61
N LYS A 318 19.60 -25.93 -3.61
CA LYS A 318 20.45 -26.41 -4.71
C LYS A 318 19.63 -26.54 -6.00
N ASN A 319 20.32 -26.42 -7.14
CA ASN A 319 19.82 -26.79 -8.46
C ASN A 319 20.86 -27.68 -9.13
N GLY A 320 20.77 -29.01 -8.92
CA GLY A 320 21.83 -29.94 -9.28
C GLY A 320 23.12 -29.65 -8.50
N THR A 321 24.18 -29.31 -9.22
CA THR A 321 25.50 -28.90 -8.63
C THR A 321 25.59 -27.42 -8.33
N LYS A 322 24.62 -26.59 -8.79
CA LYS A 322 24.59 -25.13 -8.58
C LYS A 322 23.88 -24.76 -7.26
N SER A 323 24.08 -23.53 -6.81
CA SER A 323 23.32 -22.94 -5.71
C SER A 323 21.84 -22.80 -6.04
N GLY A 324 20.98 -22.95 -5.02
CA GLY A 324 19.55 -22.69 -5.13
C GLY A 324 19.19 -21.25 -4.83
N VAL A 325 17.86 -20.97 -4.76
CA VAL A 325 17.34 -19.62 -4.59
C VAL A 325 17.80 -18.97 -3.29
N PHE A 326 17.65 -19.66 -2.15
CA PHE A 326 17.97 -19.07 -0.85
C PHE A 326 19.45 -18.74 -0.68
N PRO A 327 20.42 -19.62 -0.99
CA PRO A 327 21.84 -19.28 -1.01
C PRO A 327 22.19 -18.12 -1.94
N LEU A 328 21.57 -18.01 -3.12
CA LEU A 328 21.82 -16.92 -4.07
C LEU A 328 21.28 -15.58 -3.55
N LEU A 329 20.11 -15.57 -2.88
CA LEU A 329 19.61 -14.38 -2.20
C LEU A 329 20.54 -13.93 -1.08
N CYS A 330 21.03 -14.87 -0.26
CA CYS A 330 22.02 -14.57 0.79
C CYS A 330 23.32 -14.00 0.19
N GLN A 331 23.83 -14.61 -0.88
CA GLN A 331 25.03 -14.13 -1.57
C GLN A 331 24.81 -12.72 -2.16
N MET A 332 23.66 -12.47 -2.77
CA MET A 332 23.32 -11.14 -3.30
C MET A 332 23.28 -10.08 -2.18
N ILE A 333 22.79 -10.43 -0.98
CA ILE A 333 22.78 -9.51 0.16
C ILE A 333 24.24 -9.25 0.64
N CYS A 334 25.09 -10.29 0.71
CA CYS A 334 26.52 -10.12 0.99
C CYS A 334 27.18 -9.16 0.00
N ASP A 335 26.98 -9.40 -1.30
CA ASP A 335 27.54 -8.56 -2.37
C ASP A 335 27.04 -7.10 -2.28
N LEU A 336 25.79 -6.91 -1.89
CA LEU A 336 25.23 -5.57 -1.66
C LEU A 336 25.86 -4.88 -0.45
N LEU A 337 26.11 -5.58 0.64
CA LEU A 337 26.76 -5.04 1.85
C LEU A 337 28.24 -4.71 1.59
N GLU A 338 28.94 -5.51 0.81
CA GLU A 338 30.35 -5.35 0.51
C GLU A 338 30.59 -4.31 -0.60
N HIS A 339 29.89 -4.43 -1.72
CA HIS A 339 30.14 -3.67 -2.94
C HIS A 339 29.01 -2.70 -3.29
N GLY A 340 27.80 -2.89 -2.76
CA GLY A 340 26.59 -2.13 -3.11
C GLY A 340 26.05 -2.47 -4.50
N ILE A 341 25.47 -1.47 -5.17
CA ILE A 341 25.10 -1.54 -6.59
C ILE A 341 26.14 -0.87 -7.46
N THR A 342 26.22 -1.27 -8.73
CA THR A 342 27.14 -0.67 -9.68
C THR A 342 26.61 0.70 -10.17
N LYS A 343 27.50 1.51 -10.76
CA LYS A 343 27.10 2.78 -11.40
C LYS A 343 26.11 2.53 -12.52
N GLU A 344 26.31 1.48 -13.31
CA GLU A 344 25.43 1.11 -14.43
C GLU A 344 24.03 0.74 -13.94
N GLU A 345 23.91 -0.07 -12.88
CA GLU A 345 22.63 -0.40 -12.25
C GLU A 345 21.91 0.85 -11.74
N MET A 346 22.63 1.78 -11.10
CA MET A 346 22.09 3.04 -10.63
C MET A 346 21.55 3.90 -11.78
N GLU A 347 22.34 4.11 -12.83
CA GLU A 347 21.96 4.93 -13.97
C GLU A 347 20.76 4.31 -14.73
N THR A 348 20.76 2.99 -14.90
CA THR A 348 19.63 2.26 -15.49
C THR A 348 18.36 2.40 -14.65
N ALA A 349 18.46 2.31 -13.32
CA ALA A 349 17.33 2.50 -12.42
C ALA A 349 16.81 3.94 -12.44
N LYS A 350 17.70 4.94 -12.46
CA LYS A 350 17.33 6.36 -12.60
C LYS A 350 16.60 6.61 -13.92
N GLY A 351 17.12 6.10 -15.05
CA GLY A 351 16.48 6.22 -16.36
C GLY A 351 15.08 5.62 -16.38
N TYR A 352 14.91 4.44 -15.78
CA TYR A 352 13.61 3.79 -15.67
C TYR A 352 12.61 4.61 -14.83
N ILE A 353 13.03 5.09 -13.66
CA ILE A 353 12.19 5.93 -12.79
C ILE A 353 11.80 7.22 -13.49
N GLN A 354 12.74 7.86 -14.19
CA GLN A 354 12.48 9.09 -14.95
C GLN A 354 11.44 8.85 -16.05
N GLY A 355 11.64 7.80 -16.86
CA GLY A 355 10.72 7.44 -17.93
C GLY A 355 9.31 7.14 -17.41
N SER A 356 9.20 6.28 -16.41
CA SER A 356 7.93 5.95 -15.76
C SER A 356 7.24 7.18 -15.17
N GLN A 357 8.01 8.09 -14.54
CA GLN A 357 7.43 9.31 -13.98
C GLN A 357 6.89 10.24 -15.07
N LYS A 358 7.58 10.36 -16.22
CA LYS A 358 7.08 11.18 -17.34
C LYS A 358 5.75 10.65 -17.88
N MET A 359 5.65 9.34 -18.09
CA MET A 359 4.39 8.71 -18.51
C MET A 359 3.27 8.93 -17.47
N ASN A 360 3.55 8.65 -16.22
CA ASN A 360 2.59 8.80 -15.11
C ASN A 360 2.19 10.27 -14.85
N ALA A 361 2.99 11.24 -15.26
CA ALA A 361 2.66 12.66 -15.10
C ALA A 361 1.53 13.13 -16.03
N GLU A 362 1.15 12.35 -17.03
CA GLU A 362 -0.01 12.59 -17.88
C GLU A 362 -1.30 11.94 -17.32
N ASP A 363 -1.16 11.03 -16.36
CA ASP A 363 -2.28 10.34 -15.71
C ASP A 363 -2.82 11.16 -14.54
N SER A 364 -4.03 11.66 -14.69
CA SER A 364 -4.73 12.45 -13.66
C SER A 364 -4.95 11.66 -12.36
N SER A 365 -5.15 10.34 -12.44
CA SER A 365 -5.35 9.47 -11.27
C SER A 365 -4.08 9.37 -10.44
N VAL A 366 -2.91 9.20 -11.08
CA VAL A 366 -1.62 9.17 -10.41
C VAL A 366 -1.32 10.49 -9.70
N ILE A 367 -1.63 11.63 -10.35
CA ILE A 367 -1.43 12.95 -9.76
C ILE A 367 -2.35 13.17 -8.56
N ALA A 368 -3.63 12.84 -8.70
CA ALA A 368 -4.60 12.95 -7.61
C ALA A 368 -4.16 12.08 -6.41
N LYS A 369 -3.78 10.82 -6.65
CA LYS A 369 -3.28 9.91 -5.60
C LYS A 369 -2.06 10.47 -4.87
N TYR A 370 -1.08 10.97 -5.61
CA TYR A 370 0.13 11.55 -5.06
C TYR A 370 -0.17 12.76 -4.16
N ASN A 371 -1.00 13.68 -4.63
CA ASN A 371 -1.34 14.90 -3.90
C ASN A 371 -2.20 14.60 -2.67
N GLY A 372 -3.18 13.72 -2.78
CA GLY A 372 -4.01 13.29 -1.66
C GLY A 372 -3.19 12.65 -0.55
N LYS A 373 -2.27 11.73 -0.88
CA LYS A 373 -1.34 11.13 0.09
C LYS A 373 -0.43 12.16 0.75
N ASN A 374 0.11 13.12 0.01
CA ASN A 374 0.94 14.17 0.60
C ASN A 374 0.17 15.02 1.62
N VAL A 375 -1.08 15.38 1.33
CA VAL A 375 -1.92 16.12 2.29
C VAL A 375 -2.31 15.25 3.48
N LEU A 376 -2.63 13.98 3.26
CA LEU A 376 -2.97 13.02 4.32
C LEU A 376 -1.83 12.86 5.34
N PHE A 377 -0.59 12.75 4.84
CA PHE A 377 0.61 12.57 5.67
C PHE A 377 1.30 13.89 6.06
N ASN A 378 0.63 15.04 5.89
CA ASN A 378 1.17 16.37 6.17
C ASN A 378 2.51 16.67 5.47
N ASN A 379 2.78 16.05 4.33
CA ASN A 379 3.97 16.28 3.52
C ASN A 379 3.74 17.41 2.51
N LEU A 380 3.39 18.60 3.02
CA LEU A 380 3.03 19.75 2.19
C LEU A 380 4.22 20.38 1.44
N SER A 381 5.45 20.03 1.84
CA SER A 381 6.69 20.43 1.16
C SER A 381 7.10 19.51 0.01
N ALA A 382 6.32 18.45 -0.26
CA ALA A 382 6.60 17.56 -1.38
C ALA A 382 6.62 18.33 -2.70
N PRO A 383 7.59 18.06 -3.61
CA PRO A 383 7.60 18.66 -4.93
C PRO A 383 6.34 18.26 -5.71
N LYS A 384 6.00 19.02 -6.76
CA LYS A 384 4.99 18.55 -7.72
C LYS A 384 5.39 17.19 -8.28
N TYR A 385 4.42 16.39 -8.68
CA TYR A 385 4.72 15.06 -9.22
C TYR A 385 5.70 15.11 -10.40
N ALA A 386 5.52 16.06 -11.32
CA ALA A 386 6.40 16.25 -12.47
C ALA A 386 7.86 16.56 -12.09
N ASP A 387 8.09 17.22 -10.95
CA ASP A 387 9.43 17.61 -10.48
C ASP A 387 10.07 16.57 -9.55
N LYS A 388 9.33 15.53 -9.16
CA LYS A 388 9.72 14.55 -8.15
C LYS A 388 11.05 13.85 -8.47
N TYR A 389 11.25 13.40 -9.72
CA TYR A 389 12.50 12.76 -10.14
C TYR A 389 13.68 13.72 -9.96
N LYS A 390 13.59 14.92 -10.56
CA LYS A 390 14.64 15.93 -10.53
C LYS A 390 15.01 16.35 -9.11
N THR A 391 14.00 16.45 -8.23
CA THR A 391 14.20 16.94 -6.87
C THR A 391 14.68 15.86 -5.91
N LEU A 392 14.18 14.61 -6.06
CA LEU A 392 14.29 13.58 -5.02
C LEU A 392 15.11 12.34 -5.45
N ILE A 393 15.26 12.09 -6.75
CA ILE A 393 15.93 10.88 -7.26
C ILE A 393 17.24 11.22 -7.98
N GLU A 394 17.21 12.19 -8.87
CA GLU A 394 18.38 12.58 -9.67
C GLU A 394 19.62 12.91 -8.82
N PRO A 395 19.49 13.67 -7.69
CA PRO A 395 20.63 14.03 -6.86
C PRO A 395 21.26 12.87 -6.08
N ILE A 396 20.58 11.71 -5.99
CA ILE A 396 21.06 10.56 -5.21
C ILE A 396 22.38 10.06 -5.81
N THR A 397 23.37 9.90 -4.94
CA THR A 397 24.71 9.38 -5.28
C THR A 397 24.84 7.89 -4.94
N LEU A 398 25.77 7.23 -5.59
CA LEU A 398 26.10 5.83 -5.32
C LEU A 398 26.49 5.63 -3.86
N THR A 399 27.29 6.56 -3.30
CA THR A 399 27.70 6.54 -1.89
C THR A 399 26.49 6.55 -0.94
N GLN A 400 25.47 7.36 -1.20
CA GLN A 400 24.26 7.39 -0.36
C GLN A 400 23.49 6.07 -0.43
N ILE A 401 23.42 5.42 -1.60
CA ILE A 401 22.78 4.10 -1.73
C ILE A 401 23.55 3.06 -0.90
N HIS A 402 24.88 3.02 -1.00
CA HIS A 402 25.73 2.10 -0.23
C HIS A 402 25.60 2.35 1.28
N GLN A 403 25.53 3.60 1.71
CA GLN A 403 25.28 3.94 3.11
C GLN A 403 23.91 3.45 3.58
N CYS A 404 22.86 3.59 2.77
CA CYS A 404 21.53 3.06 3.07
C CYS A 404 21.53 1.54 3.19
N ILE A 405 22.21 0.82 2.26
CA ILE A 405 22.32 -0.63 2.31
C ILE A 405 22.96 -1.05 3.65
N ARG A 406 24.13 -0.50 3.99
CA ARG A 406 24.83 -0.82 5.24
C ARG A 406 24.07 -0.45 6.50
N LYS A 407 23.25 0.61 6.45
CA LYS A 407 22.42 1.07 7.57
C LYS A 407 21.23 0.17 7.85
N TYR A 408 20.57 -0.32 6.81
CA TYR A 408 19.28 -1.01 6.95
C TYR A 408 19.36 -2.52 6.73
N PHE A 409 20.34 -3.02 5.98
CA PHE A 409 20.53 -4.47 5.79
C PHE A 409 21.39 -5.01 6.92
N CYS A 410 20.85 -4.99 8.13
CA CYS A 410 21.51 -5.42 9.35
C CYS A 410 20.79 -6.62 9.96
N ARG A 411 21.49 -7.36 10.79
CA ARG A 411 21.02 -8.58 11.46
C ARG A 411 19.77 -8.31 12.30
N GLU A 412 19.79 -7.21 13.03
CA GLU A 412 18.72 -6.80 13.95
C GLU A 412 17.45 -6.32 13.24
N GLY A 413 17.51 -6.09 11.95
CA GLY A 413 16.35 -5.69 11.15
C GLY A 413 15.82 -6.79 10.22
N MET A 414 16.52 -7.93 10.12
CA MET A 414 16.24 -8.96 9.14
C MET A 414 15.14 -9.92 9.59
N VAL A 415 14.24 -10.22 8.66
CA VAL A 415 13.19 -11.24 8.80
C VAL A 415 13.26 -12.19 7.60
N VAL A 416 13.19 -13.48 7.88
CA VAL A 416 13.09 -14.53 6.85
C VAL A 416 11.74 -15.23 7.03
N SER A 417 10.85 -15.03 6.07
CA SER A 417 9.54 -15.70 6.03
C SER A 417 9.51 -16.69 4.87
N ILE A 418 9.11 -17.93 5.17
CA ILE A 418 9.01 -18.99 4.16
C ILE A 418 7.72 -19.78 4.35
N VAL A 419 6.96 -19.90 3.28
CA VAL A 419 5.78 -20.78 3.19
C VAL A 419 6.09 -21.93 2.24
N SER A 420 5.91 -23.17 2.70
CA SER A 420 6.25 -24.38 1.93
C SER A 420 5.43 -25.60 2.38
N ALA A 421 5.28 -26.60 1.50
CA ALA A 421 4.57 -27.84 1.84
C ALA A 421 5.32 -28.66 2.90
N ASN A 422 6.64 -28.61 2.89
CA ASN A 422 7.49 -29.39 3.80
C ASN A 422 8.31 -28.47 4.71
N GLN A 423 8.56 -28.94 5.91
CA GLN A 423 9.43 -28.23 6.84
C GLN A 423 10.87 -28.14 6.27
N LEU A 424 11.36 -26.92 6.15
CA LEU A 424 12.73 -26.67 5.72
C LEU A 424 13.69 -26.78 6.92
N ASP A 425 14.94 -27.17 6.64
CA ASP A 425 16.01 -27.25 7.65
C ASP A 425 16.39 -25.85 8.13
N LYS A 426 15.82 -25.44 9.28
CA LYS A 426 16.10 -24.15 9.92
C LYS A 426 17.58 -23.96 10.23
N THR A 427 18.31 -25.03 10.63
CA THR A 427 19.73 -24.93 10.92
C THR A 427 20.53 -24.54 9.68
N LYS A 428 20.14 -25.06 8.53
CA LYS A 428 20.77 -24.72 7.27
C LYS A 428 20.46 -23.29 6.83
N LEU A 429 19.22 -22.84 7.04
CA LEU A 429 18.85 -21.43 6.79
C LEU A 429 19.69 -20.49 7.66
N CYS A 430 19.76 -20.75 8.98
CA CYS A 430 20.55 -19.93 9.90
C CYS A 430 22.02 -19.85 9.48
N LYS A 431 22.67 -21.00 9.15
CA LYS A 431 24.06 -21.02 8.69
C LYS A 431 24.31 -20.21 7.42
N LEU A 432 23.32 -20.11 6.52
CA LEU A 432 23.44 -19.30 5.31
C LEU A 432 23.28 -17.82 5.63
N VAL A 433 22.34 -17.48 6.51
CA VAL A 433 22.12 -16.09 6.96
C VAL A 433 23.31 -15.59 7.80
N ASP A 434 23.86 -16.43 8.67
CA ASP A 434 25.04 -16.06 9.48
C ASP A 434 26.23 -15.62 8.62
N LYS A 435 26.38 -16.18 7.42
CA LYS A 435 27.45 -15.77 6.48
C LYS A 435 27.26 -14.38 5.90
N ILE A 436 26.05 -13.80 5.96
CA ILE A 436 25.79 -12.44 5.47
C ILE A 436 26.48 -11.40 6.34
N PHE A 437 26.59 -11.66 7.64
CA PHE A 437 27.00 -10.70 8.66
C PHE A 437 28.32 -11.03 9.32
N VAL A 438 29.21 -11.76 8.63
CA VAL A 438 30.56 -12.13 9.10
C VAL A 438 31.58 -11.05 8.76
#